data_384e88d1086ed5a9f43109620740d134
#
_entry.id   384e88d1086ed5a9f43109620740d134
#
_cell.length_a   1.000
_cell.length_b   1.000
_cell.length_c   1.000
_cell.angle_alpha   90.00
_cell.angle_beta   90.00
_cell.angle_gamma   90.00
#
_symmetry.space_group_name_H-M   'P 1'
#
loop_
_entity.id
_entity.type
_entity.pdbx_description
1 polymer ?
#
loop_
_entity_poly.entity_id
_entity_poly.type
_entity_poly.pdbx_seq_one_letter_code
_entity_poly.pdbx_strand_id
1 'polypeptide(L)'
;KGTYIVFVDSDDWVSTDYLLHLYKSLPDTGIGLVMGGALKYSIDGKLIGKITLPEIFIGSNIGEGFAEYGLDRFGFSYSKLYSAELIRENKLCFDCNVHCMEDLIFMMDYILLSDYILLCNFMDYNYRIAYSAETLSSRMNTYSDEYNLFSAYRGRMERLEEIYYLSDELTCYLRHSVSLVFQRVLLSLHANCYPFRQRISCLEDLLSKEKEWIEERFMPDYKADCIAKYLLCHMGGRFFDCWISLLRFLRFKKSFGMH
;
A
#
# COMPACT_ATOMS: atom_id res chain seq x y z
N LYS A 1 27.49 8.01 -3.66
CA LYS A 1 28.64 7.67 -4.53
C LYS A 1 28.58 6.23 -5.07
N GLY A 2 27.69 5.38 -4.54
CA GLY A 2 27.48 4.01 -5.04
C GLY A 2 26.64 3.96 -6.31
N THR A 3 26.72 2.83 -7.03
CA THR A 3 25.93 2.53 -8.21
C THR A 3 24.51 2.07 -7.82
N TYR A 4 24.40 1.40 -6.68
CA TYR A 4 23.13 0.88 -6.16
C TYR A 4 22.87 1.38 -4.74
N ILE A 5 21.60 1.32 -4.34
CA ILE A 5 21.10 1.66 -3.01
C ILE A 5 20.31 0.47 -2.47
N VAL A 6 20.53 0.15 -1.21
CA VAL A 6 19.69 -0.75 -0.41
C VAL A 6 19.26 -0.03 0.86
N PHE A 7 18.09 -0.32 1.35
CA PHE A 7 17.60 0.17 2.64
C PHE A 7 17.66 -0.96 3.68
N VAL A 8 18.11 -0.63 4.87
CA VAL A 8 18.12 -1.55 6.03
C VAL A 8 17.63 -0.75 7.23
N ASP A 9 16.59 -1.22 7.88
CA ASP A 9 16.04 -0.56 9.06
C ASP A 9 16.99 -0.75 10.24
N SER A 10 17.04 0.23 11.14
CA SER A 10 18.04 0.28 12.21
C SER A 10 17.90 -0.82 13.27
N ASP A 11 16.74 -1.46 13.36
CA ASP A 11 16.40 -2.55 14.28
C ASP A 11 16.44 -3.93 13.63
N ASP A 12 16.74 -3.98 12.32
CA ASP A 12 16.83 -5.20 11.52
C ASP A 12 18.29 -5.64 11.30
N TRP A 13 18.48 -6.79 10.68
CA TRP A 13 19.80 -7.28 10.27
C TRP A 13 19.73 -8.11 8.99
N VAL A 14 20.86 -8.27 8.32
CA VAL A 14 20.96 -9.02 7.07
C VAL A 14 21.98 -10.16 7.17
N SER A 15 21.87 -11.17 6.30
CA SER A 15 22.87 -12.22 6.19
C SER A 15 24.19 -11.66 5.60
N THR A 16 25.28 -12.42 5.75
CA THR A 16 26.58 -12.07 5.18
C THR A 16 26.58 -11.95 3.67
N ASP A 17 25.71 -12.72 2.99
CA ASP A 17 25.63 -12.79 1.54
C ASP A 17 24.54 -11.90 0.93
N TYR A 18 23.83 -11.14 1.74
CA TYR A 18 22.69 -10.29 1.32
C TYR A 18 23.00 -9.42 0.10
N LEU A 19 24.07 -8.61 0.19
CA LEU A 19 24.44 -7.73 -0.92
C LEU A 19 24.96 -8.51 -2.13
N LEU A 20 25.63 -9.64 -1.89
CA LEU A 20 26.14 -10.50 -2.95
C LEU A 20 25.02 -11.15 -3.75
N HIS A 21 23.98 -11.65 -3.07
CA HIS A 21 22.83 -12.27 -3.73
C HIS A 21 22.05 -11.23 -4.54
N LEU A 22 21.74 -10.06 -3.96
CA LEU A 22 21.09 -8.97 -4.68
C LEU A 22 21.90 -8.54 -5.92
N TYR A 23 23.21 -8.36 -5.78
CA TYR A 23 24.06 -7.92 -6.88
C TYR A 23 24.24 -8.97 -7.98
N LYS A 24 24.41 -10.24 -7.63
CA LYS A 24 24.53 -11.34 -8.60
C LYS A 24 23.23 -11.64 -9.36
N SER A 25 22.10 -11.21 -8.83
CA SER A 25 20.80 -11.36 -9.50
C SER A 25 20.57 -10.31 -10.58
N LEU A 26 21.39 -9.26 -10.67
CA LEU A 26 21.24 -8.25 -11.70
C LEU A 26 21.37 -8.85 -13.10
N PRO A 27 20.44 -8.57 -14.03
CA PRO A 27 20.59 -8.94 -15.42
C PRO A 27 21.69 -8.12 -16.09
N ASP A 28 22.22 -8.59 -17.21
CA ASP A 28 23.31 -7.95 -17.94
C ASP A 28 22.94 -6.58 -18.52
N THR A 29 21.67 -6.32 -18.74
CA THR A 29 21.16 -5.09 -19.38
C THR A 29 19.90 -4.58 -18.71
N GLY A 30 19.67 -3.27 -18.86
CA GLY A 30 18.49 -2.58 -18.31
C GLY A 30 18.68 -2.10 -16.87
N ILE A 31 17.81 -1.19 -16.45
CA ILE A 31 17.76 -0.63 -15.10
C ILE A 31 16.41 -1.01 -14.49
N GLY A 32 16.43 -1.70 -13.36
CA GLY A 32 15.18 -2.15 -12.73
C GLY A 32 15.30 -2.44 -11.26
N LEU A 33 14.30 -3.11 -10.72
CA LEU A 33 14.19 -3.46 -9.31
C LEU A 33 14.48 -4.94 -9.10
N VAL A 34 15.44 -5.27 -8.24
CA VAL A 34 15.64 -6.63 -7.72
C VAL A 34 15.01 -6.71 -6.33
N MET A 35 14.17 -7.70 -6.09
CA MET A 35 13.45 -7.90 -4.83
C MET A 35 13.72 -9.30 -4.27
N GLY A 36 14.18 -9.39 -3.02
CA GLY A 36 14.28 -10.63 -2.25
C GLY A 36 13.17 -10.74 -1.20
N GLY A 37 13.03 -11.94 -0.64
CA GLY A 37 12.17 -12.18 0.50
C GLY A 37 12.77 -11.75 1.84
N ALA A 38 12.07 -12.03 2.94
CA ALA A 38 12.52 -11.72 4.29
C ALA A 38 12.06 -12.76 5.31
N LEU A 39 12.83 -12.94 6.37
CA LEU A 39 12.45 -13.70 7.56
C LEU A 39 11.93 -12.73 8.63
N LYS A 40 10.87 -13.12 9.34
CA LYS A 40 10.25 -12.30 10.38
C LYS A 40 10.57 -12.87 11.75
N TYR A 41 11.14 -12.03 12.61
CA TYR A 41 11.52 -12.40 13.96
C TYR A 41 10.77 -11.58 15.00
N SER A 42 10.40 -12.21 16.11
CA SER A 42 9.93 -11.52 17.32
C SER A 42 11.09 -10.82 18.03
N ILE A 43 10.78 -9.93 18.99
CA ILE A 43 11.81 -9.21 19.79
C ILE A 43 12.75 -10.18 20.51
N ASP A 44 12.24 -11.32 20.99
CA ASP A 44 13.00 -12.39 21.66
C ASP A 44 13.80 -13.27 20.69
N GLY A 45 13.87 -12.92 19.40
CA GLY A 45 14.68 -13.59 18.38
C GLY A 45 14.09 -14.88 17.84
N LYS A 46 12.81 -15.17 18.09
CA LYS A 46 12.13 -16.35 17.53
C LYS A 46 11.64 -16.07 16.13
N LEU A 47 11.91 -16.98 15.18
CA LEU A 47 11.34 -16.94 13.84
C LEU A 47 9.82 -17.14 13.92
N ILE A 48 9.03 -16.15 13.42
CA ILE A 48 7.56 -16.13 13.50
C ILE A 48 6.88 -16.09 12.14
N GLY A 49 7.65 -15.91 11.07
CA GLY A 49 7.10 -15.90 9.71
C GLY A 49 8.16 -15.64 8.65
N LYS A 50 7.71 -15.63 7.41
CA LYS A 50 8.56 -15.35 6.26
C LYS A 50 7.77 -14.63 5.17
N ILE A 51 8.47 -13.85 4.36
CA ILE A 51 8.01 -13.29 3.09
C ILE A 51 8.75 -14.05 2.01
N THR A 52 8.04 -14.78 1.17
CA THR A 52 8.62 -15.55 0.06
C THR A 52 8.19 -14.94 -1.26
N LEU A 53 9.12 -14.78 -2.17
CA LEU A 53 8.88 -14.39 -3.55
C LEU A 53 9.20 -15.56 -4.49
N PRO A 54 8.52 -15.69 -5.62
CA PRO A 54 8.93 -16.61 -6.67
C PRO A 54 10.25 -16.14 -7.31
N GLU A 55 10.88 -16.98 -8.11
CA GLU A 55 12.03 -16.59 -8.93
C GLU A 55 11.53 -16.25 -10.33
N ILE A 56 11.30 -14.96 -10.61
CA ILE A 56 10.64 -14.50 -11.84
C ILE A 56 11.24 -13.18 -12.32
N PHE A 57 11.52 -13.14 -13.61
CA PHE A 57 11.87 -11.92 -14.32
C PHE A 57 10.63 -11.33 -15.03
N ILE A 58 10.27 -10.12 -14.68
CA ILE A 58 9.18 -9.33 -15.26
C ILE A 58 9.83 -8.24 -16.10
N GLY A 59 9.72 -8.33 -17.41
CA GLY A 59 10.32 -7.40 -18.37
C GLY A 59 9.31 -6.40 -18.94
N SER A 60 8.95 -6.55 -20.21
CA SER A 60 8.24 -5.55 -21.02
C SER A 60 6.85 -5.14 -20.52
N ASN A 61 6.16 -5.97 -19.73
CA ASN A 61 4.85 -5.62 -19.16
C ASN A 61 4.91 -5.63 -17.62
N ILE A 62 5.60 -4.64 -17.07
CA ILE A 62 5.75 -4.46 -15.62
C ILE A 62 4.40 -4.33 -14.90
N GLY A 63 3.43 -3.64 -15.51
CA GLY A 63 2.10 -3.46 -14.93
C GLY A 63 1.35 -4.78 -14.75
N GLU A 64 1.41 -5.67 -15.73
CA GLU A 64 0.83 -7.01 -15.63
C GLU A 64 1.49 -7.81 -14.50
N GLY A 65 2.82 -7.90 -14.49
CA GLY A 65 3.54 -8.59 -13.42
C GLY A 65 3.33 -7.97 -12.05
N PHE A 66 3.22 -6.64 -11.95
CA PHE A 66 2.88 -5.96 -10.70
C PHE A 66 1.53 -6.43 -10.16
N ALA A 67 0.51 -6.48 -11.00
CA ALA A 67 -0.83 -6.92 -10.60
C ALA A 67 -0.91 -8.45 -10.37
N GLU A 68 -0.32 -9.26 -11.25
CA GLU A 68 -0.34 -10.72 -11.15
C GLU A 68 0.31 -11.23 -9.86
N TYR A 69 1.47 -10.67 -9.49
CA TYR A 69 2.17 -11.06 -8.26
C TYR A 69 1.76 -10.26 -7.02
N GLY A 70 0.84 -9.31 -7.17
CA GLY A 70 0.34 -8.48 -6.08
C GLY A 70 1.45 -7.70 -5.38
N LEU A 71 2.30 -7.03 -6.15
CA LEU A 71 3.51 -6.38 -5.64
C LEU A 71 3.22 -5.18 -4.74
N ASP A 72 2.01 -4.64 -4.78
CA ASP A 72 1.50 -3.65 -3.83
C ASP A 72 1.57 -4.11 -2.35
N ARG A 73 1.54 -5.43 -2.12
CA ARG A 73 1.67 -6.02 -0.78
C ARG A 73 3.12 -6.12 -0.28
N PHE A 74 4.09 -5.86 -1.16
CA PHE A 74 5.52 -5.92 -0.86
C PHE A 74 6.16 -4.52 -0.92
N GLY A 75 5.40 -3.50 -0.53
CA GLY A 75 5.80 -2.09 -0.61
C GLY A 75 6.93 -1.66 0.32
N PHE A 76 7.38 -2.51 1.25
CA PHE A 76 8.53 -2.19 2.10
C PHE A 76 9.79 -1.83 1.30
N SER A 77 10.62 -0.91 1.81
CA SER A 77 11.84 -0.45 1.15
C SER A 77 13.00 -1.44 1.22
N TYR A 78 13.04 -2.26 2.26
CA TYR A 78 14.09 -3.27 2.49
C TYR A 78 14.01 -4.48 1.54
N SER A 79 15.05 -5.32 1.59
CA SER A 79 15.21 -6.51 0.73
C SER A 79 15.11 -6.22 -0.77
N LYS A 80 15.57 -5.03 -1.16
CA LYS A 80 15.55 -4.55 -2.54
C LYS A 80 16.86 -3.88 -2.93
N LEU A 81 17.20 -3.99 -4.22
CA LEU A 81 18.32 -3.29 -4.83
C LEU A 81 17.79 -2.29 -5.86
N TYR A 82 18.08 -1.04 -5.63
CA TYR A 82 17.69 0.09 -6.45
C TYR A 82 18.89 0.66 -7.20
N SER A 83 18.73 1.06 -8.46
CA SER A 83 19.74 1.86 -9.18
C SER A 83 19.79 3.27 -8.59
N ALA A 84 20.98 3.67 -8.16
CA ALA A 84 21.20 5.02 -7.68
C ALA A 84 21.13 6.07 -8.79
N GLU A 85 21.39 5.69 -10.05
CA GLU A 85 21.25 6.53 -11.23
C GLU A 85 19.77 6.88 -11.46
N LEU A 86 18.87 5.87 -11.54
CA LEU A 86 17.45 6.08 -11.74
C LEU A 86 16.86 7.02 -10.68
N ILE A 87 17.21 6.80 -9.41
CA ILE A 87 16.74 7.63 -8.30
C ILE A 87 17.21 9.08 -8.46
N ARG A 88 18.47 9.31 -8.80
CA ARG A 88 19.03 10.66 -8.88
C ARG A 88 18.53 11.42 -10.10
N GLU A 89 18.50 10.80 -11.26
CA GLU A 89 18.08 11.44 -12.51
C GLU A 89 16.62 11.85 -12.47
N ASN A 90 15.76 11.01 -11.86
CA ASN A 90 14.33 11.28 -11.71
C ASN A 90 13.97 11.96 -10.39
N LYS A 91 14.97 12.28 -9.55
CA LYS A 91 14.77 12.94 -8.25
C LYS A 91 13.76 12.23 -7.35
N LEU A 92 13.76 10.88 -7.40
CA LEU A 92 12.85 10.08 -6.59
C LEU A 92 13.17 10.28 -5.11
N CYS A 93 12.12 10.49 -4.32
CA CYS A 93 12.21 10.66 -2.87
C CYS A 93 10.94 10.11 -2.21
N PHE A 94 11.01 9.82 -0.93
CA PHE A 94 9.82 9.52 -0.14
C PHE A 94 8.91 10.76 -0.09
N ASP A 95 7.61 10.56 -0.34
CA ASP A 95 6.64 11.66 -0.32
C ASP A 95 6.40 12.13 1.12
N CYS A 96 6.79 13.36 1.43
CA CYS A 96 6.66 13.94 2.77
C CYS A 96 5.20 14.18 3.21
N ASN A 97 4.24 14.10 2.29
CA ASN A 97 2.82 14.21 2.61
C ASN A 97 2.17 12.85 2.91
N VAL A 98 2.85 11.75 2.64
CA VAL A 98 2.38 10.39 2.91
C VAL A 98 3.12 9.86 4.14
N HIS A 99 2.41 9.73 5.26
CA HIS A 99 2.99 9.35 6.55
C HIS A 99 2.84 7.86 6.89
N CYS A 100 2.21 7.09 6.01
CA CYS A 100 2.14 5.64 6.10
C CYS A 100 2.18 5.04 4.70
N MET A 101 2.81 3.88 4.55
CA MET A 101 3.05 3.23 3.25
C MET A 101 3.81 4.12 2.24
N GLU A 102 4.59 5.08 2.72
CA GLU A 102 5.48 5.94 1.92
C GLU A 102 6.50 5.11 1.12
N ASP A 103 6.92 3.99 1.69
CA ASP A 103 7.78 3.00 1.04
C ASP A 103 7.14 2.40 -0.21
N LEU A 104 5.85 2.06 -0.13
CA LEU A 104 5.08 1.56 -1.27
C LEU A 104 5.01 2.61 -2.38
N ILE A 105 4.70 3.85 -2.02
CA ILE A 105 4.63 4.95 -2.98
C ILE A 105 5.97 5.17 -3.66
N PHE A 106 7.07 5.18 -2.90
CA PHE A 106 8.44 5.28 -3.44
C PHE A 106 8.77 4.11 -4.38
N MET A 107 8.43 2.87 -3.98
CA MET A 107 8.64 1.68 -4.80
C MET A 107 7.85 1.76 -6.12
N MET A 108 6.60 2.22 -6.08
CA MET A 108 5.77 2.38 -7.29
C MET A 108 6.35 3.44 -8.23
N ASP A 109 6.78 4.59 -7.71
CA ASP A 109 7.44 5.62 -8.52
C ASP A 109 8.72 5.08 -9.17
N TYR A 110 9.48 4.24 -8.48
CA TYR A 110 10.66 3.60 -9.03
C TYR A 110 10.32 2.57 -10.12
N ILE A 111 9.32 1.72 -9.86
CA ILE A 111 8.88 0.67 -10.81
C ILE A 111 8.36 1.27 -12.12
N LEU A 112 7.62 2.38 -12.07
CA LEU A 112 7.11 3.08 -13.25
C LEU A 112 8.20 3.61 -14.21
N LEU A 113 9.45 3.66 -13.75
CA LEU A 113 10.63 4.10 -14.51
C LEU A 113 11.59 2.95 -14.81
N SER A 114 11.28 1.74 -14.39
CA SER A 114 12.13 0.58 -14.50
C SER A 114 11.91 -0.16 -15.82
N ASP A 115 12.98 -0.78 -16.35
CA ASP A 115 12.91 -1.68 -17.51
C ASP A 115 12.44 -3.09 -17.11
N TYR A 116 12.65 -3.48 -15.83
CA TYR A 116 12.29 -4.80 -15.32
C TYR A 116 12.05 -4.78 -13.80
N ILE A 117 11.34 -5.83 -13.33
CA ILE A 117 11.32 -6.25 -11.92
C ILE A 117 11.83 -7.70 -11.89
N LEU A 118 12.78 -7.98 -11.02
CA LEU A 118 13.28 -9.34 -10.77
C LEU A 118 12.92 -9.76 -9.35
N LEU A 119 12.06 -10.76 -9.24
CA LEU A 119 11.71 -11.40 -7.97
C LEU A 119 12.67 -12.55 -7.72
N CYS A 120 13.23 -12.62 -6.51
CA CYS A 120 14.19 -13.65 -6.11
C CYS A 120 13.71 -14.42 -4.88
N ASN A 121 14.01 -15.70 -4.84
CA ASN A 121 13.55 -16.61 -3.78
C ASN A 121 14.44 -16.63 -2.52
N PHE A 122 15.56 -15.90 -2.48
CA PHE A 122 16.39 -15.81 -1.28
C PHE A 122 15.74 -14.95 -0.18
N MET A 123 16.09 -15.24 1.09
CA MET A 123 15.53 -14.56 2.28
C MET A 123 16.67 -14.14 3.21
N ASP A 124 17.46 -13.16 2.76
CA ASP A 124 18.66 -12.68 3.47
C ASP A 124 18.39 -11.49 4.38
N TYR A 125 17.18 -10.95 4.34
CA TYR A 125 16.76 -9.86 5.22
C TYR A 125 15.99 -10.42 6.43
N ASN A 126 16.35 -9.98 7.63
CA ASN A 126 15.74 -10.41 8.87
C ASN A 126 15.01 -9.22 9.51
N TYR A 127 13.68 -9.23 9.39
CA TYR A 127 12.78 -8.20 9.88
C TYR A 127 12.35 -8.48 11.32
N ARG A 128 12.61 -7.54 12.22
CA ARG A 128 12.23 -7.63 13.64
C ARG A 128 10.87 -7.00 13.87
N ILE A 129 9.90 -7.79 14.34
CA ILE A 129 8.56 -7.30 14.69
C ILE A 129 8.52 -6.92 16.16
N ALA A 130 8.42 -5.62 16.44
CA ALA A 130 8.17 -5.10 17.77
C ALA A 130 6.66 -4.97 18.00
N TYR A 131 6.10 -5.84 18.84
CA TYR A 131 4.70 -5.70 19.30
C TYR A 131 4.62 -4.63 20.40
N SER A 132 4.88 -3.38 20.09
CA SER A 132 4.64 -2.27 21.02
C SER A 132 3.60 -1.31 20.43
N ALA A 133 2.75 -0.74 21.29
CA ALA A 133 1.79 0.29 20.91
C ALA A 133 2.48 1.60 20.45
N GLU A 134 3.79 1.67 20.54
CA GLU A 134 4.61 2.86 20.25
C GLU A 134 5.32 2.80 18.91
N THR A 135 5.15 1.72 18.11
CA THR A 135 5.75 1.63 16.77
C THR A 135 5.01 2.54 15.78
N LEU A 136 5.73 3.10 14.81
CA LEU A 136 5.14 3.91 13.73
C LEU A 136 4.01 3.16 13.00
N SER A 137 4.18 1.85 12.80
CA SER A 137 3.20 0.97 12.16
C SER A 137 1.92 0.72 12.98
N SER A 138 1.94 0.96 14.30
CA SER A 138 0.77 0.82 15.18
C SER A 138 0.01 2.14 15.39
N ARG A 139 0.54 3.26 14.92
CA ARG A 139 -0.09 4.57 15.05
C ARG A 139 -1.37 4.63 14.20
N MET A 140 -2.43 5.11 14.80
CA MET A 140 -3.68 5.37 14.08
C MET A 140 -3.51 6.61 13.20
N ASN A 141 -3.69 6.43 11.88
CA ASN A 141 -3.62 7.51 10.92
C ASN A 141 -4.82 8.44 11.02
N THR A 142 -4.60 9.73 10.80
CA THR A 142 -5.68 10.70 10.69
C THR A 142 -6.41 10.57 9.36
N TYR A 143 -7.56 11.26 9.22
CA TYR A 143 -8.27 11.35 7.94
C TYR A 143 -7.37 11.94 6.84
N SER A 144 -6.60 12.96 7.16
CA SER A 144 -5.69 13.60 6.20
C SER A 144 -4.58 12.65 5.74
N ASP A 145 -4.00 11.87 6.66
CA ASP A 145 -2.96 10.88 6.32
C ASP A 145 -3.51 9.82 5.37
N GLU A 146 -4.71 9.26 5.68
CA GLU A 146 -5.36 8.26 4.83
C GLU A 146 -5.77 8.81 3.47
N TYR A 147 -6.24 10.07 3.41
CA TYR A 147 -6.60 10.72 2.15
C TYR A 147 -5.36 11.00 1.28
N ASN A 148 -4.27 11.45 1.87
CA ASN A 148 -3.01 11.68 1.15
C ASN A 148 -2.47 10.36 0.58
N LEU A 149 -2.48 9.28 1.38
CA LEU A 149 -2.12 7.96 0.90
C LEU A 149 -3.03 7.50 -0.26
N PHE A 150 -4.35 7.62 -0.09
CA PHE A 150 -5.30 7.25 -1.14
C PHE A 150 -5.03 7.99 -2.46
N SER A 151 -4.86 9.31 -2.38
CA SER A 151 -4.60 10.14 -3.56
C SER A 151 -3.29 9.75 -4.25
N ALA A 152 -2.21 9.56 -3.46
CA ALA A 152 -0.91 9.15 -3.97
C ALA A 152 -0.95 7.75 -4.59
N TYR A 153 -1.57 6.78 -3.91
CA TYR A 153 -1.67 5.39 -4.35
C TYR A 153 -2.53 5.26 -5.61
N ARG A 154 -3.71 5.91 -5.62
CA ARG A 154 -4.59 5.93 -6.80
C ARG A 154 -3.86 6.45 -8.03
N GLY A 155 -3.18 7.58 -7.92
CA GLY A 155 -2.47 8.17 -9.06
C GLY A 155 -1.42 7.24 -9.67
N ARG A 156 -0.72 6.40 -8.85
CA ARG A 156 0.24 5.41 -9.34
C ARG A 156 -0.44 4.21 -9.99
N MET A 157 -1.55 3.74 -9.41
CA MET A 157 -2.33 2.65 -10.00
C MET A 157 -2.96 3.04 -11.34
N GLU A 158 -3.54 4.24 -11.43
CA GLU A 158 -4.06 4.78 -12.69
C GLU A 158 -2.93 4.94 -13.72
N ARG A 159 -1.73 5.35 -13.29
CA ARG A 159 -0.57 5.43 -14.17
C ARG A 159 -0.11 4.07 -14.69
N LEU A 160 -0.18 3.00 -13.88
CA LEU A 160 0.07 1.63 -14.35
C LEU A 160 -0.97 1.20 -15.40
N GLU A 161 -2.26 1.49 -15.18
CA GLU A 161 -3.32 1.22 -16.15
C GLU A 161 -3.13 1.98 -17.49
N GLU A 162 -2.59 3.20 -17.43
CA GLU A 162 -2.34 4.02 -18.63
C GLU A 162 -1.13 3.55 -19.46
N ILE A 163 -0.05 3.12 -18.78
CA ILE A 163 1.22 2.78 -19.46
C ILE A 163 1.20 1.36 -19.99
N TYR A 164 0.58 0.43 -19.24
CA TYR A 164 0.66 -1.00 -19.53
C TYR A 164 -0.68 -1.58 -19.94
N TYR A 165 -0.64 -2.51 -20.90
CA TYR A 165 -1.82 -3.30 -21.22
C TYR A 165 -2.07 -4.31 -20.10
N LEU A 166 -3.28 -4.26 -19.51
CA LEU A 166 -3.73 -5.16 -18.46
C LEU A 166 -4.99 -5.90 -18.90
N SER A 167 -5.12 -7.16 -18.51
CA SER A 167 -6.37 -7.88 -18.66
C SER A 167 -7.46 -7.25 -17.77
N ASP A 168 -8.74 -7.52 -18.09
CA ASP A 168 -9.86 -7.04 -17.28
C ASP A 168 -9.77 -7.52 -15.82
N GLU A 169 -9.28 -8.74 -15.59
CA GLU A 169 -9.10 -9.32 -14.25
C GLU A 169 -8.04 -8.53 -13.45
N LEU A 170 -6.89 -8.24 -14.06
CA LEU A 170 -5.81 -7.51 -13.41
C LEU A 170 -6.18 -6.03 -13.19
N THR A 171 -6.88 -5.43 -14.14
CA THR A 171 -7.45 -4.09 -13.98
C THR A 171 -8.43 -4.05 -12.80
N CYS A 172 -9.30 -5.05 -12.70
CA CYS A 172 -10.22 -5.20 -11.56
C CYS A 172 -9.46 -5.33 -10.23
N TYR A 173 -8.38 -6.12 -10.20
CA TYR A 173 -7.52 -6.26 -9.02
C TYR A 173 -6.93 -4.91 -8.58
N LEU A 174 -6.34 -4.12 -9.51
CA LEU A 174 -5.76 -2.81 -9.17
C LEU A 174 -6.81 -1.83 -8.64
N ARG A 175 -7.98 -1.78 -9.28
CA ARG A 175 -9.09 -0.92 -8.84
C ARG A 175 -9.65 -1.33 -7.49
N HIS A 176 -9.70 -2.63 -7.24
CA HIS A 176 -10.08 -3.15 -5.93
C HIS A 176 -9.07 -2.77 -4.84
N SER A 177 -7.76 -2.89 -5.11
CA SER A 177 -6.69 -2.46 -4.21
C SER A 177 -6.83 -0.97 -3.83
N VAL A 178 -7.10 -0.09 -4.80
CA VAL A 178 -7.37 1.33 -4.56
C VAL A 178 -8.63 1.52 -3.71
N SER A 179 -9.67 0.71 -3.95
CA SER A 179 -10.91 0.76 -3.18
C SER A 179 -10.72 0.40 -1.71
N LEU A 180 -9.82 -0.55 -1.39
CA LEU A 180 -9.46 -0.90 -0.02
C LEU A 180 -8.77 0.27 0.70
N VAL A 181 -7.88 0.98 0.01
CA VAL A 181 -7.24 2.18 0.58
C VAL A 181 -8.27 3.30 0.77
N PHE A 182 -9.20 3.48 -0.16
CA PHE A 182 -10.29 4.45 -0.01
C PHE A 182 -11.23 4.13 1.17
N GLN A 183 -11.53 2.86 1.41
CA GLN A 183 -12.32 2.46 2.58
C GLN A 183 -11.66 2.90 3.89
N ARG A 184 -10.31 2.88 3.97
CA ARG A 184 -9.58 3.37 5.15
C ARG A 184 -9.82 4.86 5.37
N VAL A 185 -9.88 5.68 4.30
CA VAL A 185 -10.23 7.11 4.39
C VAL A 185 -11.59 7.28 5.06
N LEU A 186 -12.61 6.57 4.59
CA LEU A 186 -13.96 6.64 5.14
C LEU A 186 -14.04 6.18 6.60
N LEU A 187 -13.32 5.11 6.95
CA LEU A 187 -13.34 4.54 8.29
C LEU A 187 -12.52 5.35 9.30
N SER A 188 -11.49 6.08 8.86
CA SER A 188 -10.62 6.88 9.72
C SER A 188 -11.38 7.95 10.52
N LEU A 189 -12.43 8.52 9.95
CA LEU A 189 -13.29 9.51 10.59
C LEU A 189 -13.93 9.00 11.87
N HIS A 190 -14.35 7.73 11.85
CA HIS A 190 -14.94 7.08 13.03
C HIS A 190 -13.89 6.43 13.94
N ALA A 191 -12.80 5.93 13.37
CA ALA A 191 -11.72 5.30 14.14
C ALA A 191 -11.04 6.33 15.06
N ASN A 192 -10.81 7.54 14.56
CA ASN A 192 -10.22 8.66 15.32
C ASN A 192 -11.24 9.44 16.16
N CYS A 193 -12.48 8.97 16.27
CA CYS A 193 -13.52 9.60 17.07
C CYS A 193 -13.78 11.09 16.74
N TYR A 194 -13.68 11.46 15.46
CA TYR A 194 -14.00 12.83 15.04
C TYR A 194 -15.43 13.22 15.44
N PRO A 195 -15.67 14.45 15.93
CA PRO A 195 -17.00 14.96 16.21
C PRO A 195 -17.89 14.93 14.96
N PHE A 196 -19.20 14.72 15.14
CA PHE A 196 -20.16 14.61 14.03
C PHE A 196 -20.02 15.75 12.99
N ARG A 197 -19.94 16.99 13.43
CA ARG A 197 -19.82 18.15 12.51
C ARG A 197 -18.54 18.07 11.66
N GLN A 198 -17.44 17.66 12.26
CA GLN A 198 -16.17 17.51 11.56
C GLN A 198 -16.22 16.35 10.56
N ARG A 199 -16.81 15.20 10.93
CA ARG A 199 -17.02 14.08 10.01
C ARG A 199 -17.82 14.50 8.77
N ILE A 200 -18.92 15.24 8.98
CA ILE A 200 -19.74 15.73 7.86
C ILE A 200 -18.94 16.68 6.97
N SER A 201 -18.21 17.64 7.56
CA SER A 201 -17.36 18.55 6.78
C SER A 201 -16.32 17.82 5.95
N CYS A 202 -15.64 16.80 6.50
CA CYS A 202 -14.69 15.97 5.76
C CYS A 202 -15.36 15.18 4.63
N LEU A 203 -16.57 14.64 4.86
CA LEU A 203 -17.31 13.88 3.84
C LEU A 203 -17.84 14.80 2.71
N GLU A 204 -18.24 16.02 3.03
CA GLU A 204 -18.64 17.02 2.02
C GLU A 204 -17.44 17.47 1.18
N ASP A 205 -16.28 17.71 1.79
CA ASP A 205 -15.04 18.02 1.07
C ASP A 205 -14.61 16.84 0.18
N LEU A 206 -14.66 15.60 0.71
CA LEU A 206 -14.36 14.39 -0.04
C LEU A 206 -15.27 14.25 -1.28
N LEU A 207 -16.57 14.43 -1.10
CA LEU A 207 -17.53 14.36 -2.21
C LEU A 207 -17.30 15.47 -3.24
N SER A 208 -16.88 16.65 -2.83
CA SER A 208 -16.57 17.72 -3.78
C SER A 208 -15.40 17.42 -4.70
N LYS A 209 -14.48 16.54 -4.26
CA LYS A 209 -13.25 16.16 -4.97
C LYS A 209 -13.36 14.84 -5.71
N GLU A 210 -14.05 13.85 -5.11
CA GLU A 210 -13.94 12.44 -5.47
C GLU A 210 -15.27 11.80 -5.89
N LYS A 211 -16.37 12.57 -5.99
CA LYS A 211 -17.70 12.01 -6.25
C LYS A 211 -17.74 11.14 -7.50
N GLU A 212 -17.20 11.63 -8.62
CA GLU A 212 -17.17 10.91 -9.90
C GLU A 212 -16.37 9.61 -9.77
N TRP A 213 -15.19 9.67 -9.16
CA TRP A 213 -14.37 8.49 -8.92
C TRP A 213 -15.10 7.47 -8.00
N ILE A 214 -15.77 7.94 -6.95
CA ILE A 214 -16.54 7.08 -6.04
C ILE A 214 -17.68 6.38 -6.80
N GLU A 215 -18.42 7.10 -7.61
CA GLU A 215 -19.53 6.57 -8.39
C GLU A 215 -19.09 5.52 -9.40
N GLU A 216 -18.01 5.78 -10.14
CA GLU A 216 -17.58 4.98 -11.28
C GLU A 216 -16.61 3.85 -10.92
N ARG A 217 -15.68 4.08 -9.98
CA ARG A 217 -14.53 3.21 -9.76
C ARG A 217 -14.46 2.56 -8.38
N PHE A 218 -15.07 3.14 -7.35
CA PHE A 218 -15.04 2.54 -6.02
C PHE A 218 -15.82 1.22 -6.00
N MET A 219 -15.14 0.15 -5.60
CA MET A 219 -15.64 -1.24 -5.58
C MET A 219 -15.79 -1.74 -4.14
N PRO A 220 -16.96 -1.62 -3.52
CA PRO A 220 -17.17 -2.12 -2.17
C PRO A 220 -17.34 -3.64 -2.13
N ASP A 221 -16.75 -4.30 -1.13
CA ASP A 221 -16.76 -5.78 -0.98
C ASP A 221 -18.07 -6.33 -0.45
N TYR A 222 -18.70 -5.61 0.48
CA TYR A 222 -19.84 -6.11 1.22
C TYR A 222 -21.11 -5.34 0.88
N LYS A 223 -22.26 -6.02 0.99
CA LYS A 223 -23.59 -5.38 0.78
C LYS A 223 -23.78 -4.12 1.64
N ALA A 224 -23.26 -4.13 2.88
CA ALA A 224 -23.31 -2.96 3.76
C ALA A 224 -22.54 -1.77 3.20
N ASP A 225 -21.40 -2.04 2.54
CA ASP A 225 -20.54 -1.02 1.94
C ASP A 225 -21.13 -0.53 0.59
N CYS A 226 -21.85 -1.39 -0.14
CA CYS A 226 -22.64 -0.96 -1.30
C CYS A 226 -23.74 0.03 -0.89
N ILE A 227 -24.45 -0.22 0.22
CA ILE A 227 -25.43 0.71 0.78
C ILE A 227 -24.72 2.00 1.22
N ALA A 228 -23.57 1.90 1.88
CA ALA A 228 -22.77 3.06 2.29
C ALA A 228 -22.38 3.92 1.09
N LYS A 229 -21.87 3.31 0.00
CA LYS A 229 -21.56 3.99 -1.26
C LYS A 229 -22.78 4.71 -1.83
N TYR A 230 -23.91 4.02 -1.93
CA TYR A 230 -25.17 4.61 -2.43
C TYR A 230 -25.60 5.84 -1.59
N LEU A 231 -25.60 5.69 -0.26
CA LEU A 231 -25.96 6.79 0.64
C LEU A 231 -25.00 7.98 0.51
N LEU A 232 -23.69 7.72 0.41
CA LEU A 232 -22.71 8.76 0.25
C LEU A 232 -22.91 9.57 -1.04
N CYS A 233 -23.08 8.89 -2.17
CA CYS A 233 -23.17 9.53 -3.48
C CYS A 233 -24.52 10.23 -3.74
N HIS A 234 -25.64 9.65 -3.27
CA HIS A 234 -26.98 10.11 -3.64
C HIS A 234 -27.73 10.84 -2.51
N MET A 235 -27.40 10.56 -1.26
CA MET A 235 -28.07 11.16 -0.10
C MET A 235 -27.14 12.06 0.74
N GLY A 236 -25.83 12.00 0.46
CA GLY A 236 -24.81 12.85 1.09
C GLY A 236 -24.22 12.31 2.40
N GLY A 237 -23.20 13.01 2.89
CA GLY A 237 -22.36 12.59 4.01
C GLY A 237 -23.12 12.32 5.31
N ARG A 238 -24.23 13.00 5.59
CA ARG A 238 -25.04 12.79 6.81
C ARG A 238 -25.67 11.41 6.87
N PHE A 239 -26.28 10.96 5.77
CA PHE A 239 -26.90 9.62 5.70
C PHE A 239 -25.84 8.52 5.74
N PHE A 240 -24.71 8.71 5.07
CA PHE A 240 -23.56 7.82 5.17
C PHE A 240 -23.08 7.70 6.62
N ASP A 241 -22.85 8.82 7.31
CA ASP A 241 -22.37 8.84 8.69
C ASP A 241 -23.32 8.15 9.67
N CYS A 242 -24.63 8.37 9.52
CA CYS A 242 -25.65 7.67 10.30
C CYS A 242 -25.60 6.16 10.06
N TRP A 243 -25.43 5.71 8.82
CA TRP A 243 -25.32 4.30 8.48
C TRP A 243 -24.09 3.63 9.10
N ILE A 244 -22.92 4.25 8.96
CA ILE A 244 -21.69 3.72 9.57
C ILE A 244 -21.79 3.70 11.11
N SER A 245 -22.36 4.73 11.72
CA SER A 245 -22.58 4.78 13.16
C SER A 245 -23.51 3.64 13.63
N LEU A 246 -24.58 3.35 12.89
CA LEU A 246 -25.48 2.23 13.17
C LEU A 246 -24.75 0.88 13.07
N LEU A 247 -23.97 0.65 12.02
CA LEU A 247 -23.22 -0.58 11.84
C LEU A 247 -22.21 -0.81 12.98
N ARG A 248 -21.52 0.24 13.41
CA ARG A 248 -20.59 0.17 14.56
C ARG A 248 -21.34 -0.19 15.84
N PHE A 249 -22.48 0.43 16.10
CA PHE A 249 -23.30 0.14 17.27
C PHE A 249 -23.78 -1.33 17.29
N LEU A 250 -24.23 -1.86 16.15
CA LEU A 250 -24.69 -3.25 16.04
C LEU A 250 -23.53 -4.25 16.23
N ARG A 251 -22.33 -3.95 15.70
CA ARG A 251 -21.13 -4.77 15.93
C ARG A 251 -20.71 -4.76 17.39
N PHE A 252 -20.75 -3.61 18.06
CA PHE A 252 -20.47 -3.49 19.47
C PHE A 252 -21.41 -4.34 20.33
N LYS A 253 -22.72 -4.28 20.08
CA LYS A 253 -23.71 -5.13 20.78
C LYS A 253 -23.43 -6.63 20.61
N LYS A 254 -23.06 -7.05 19.39
CA LYS A 254 -22.76 -8.46 19.10
C LYS A 254 -21.50 -8.96 19.82
N SER A 255 -20.48 -8.12 19.98
CA SER A 255 -19.25 -8.49 20.66
C SER A 255 -19.42 -8.59 22.20
N PHE A 256 -20.41 -7.93 22.78
CA PHE A 256 -20.71 -7.97 24.23
C PHE A 256 -21.87 -8.92 24.60
N GLY A 257 -22.36 -9.74 23.67
CA GLY A 257 -23.39 -10.75 23.98
C GLY A 257 -24.73 -10.19 24.46
N MET A 258 -25.00 -8.91 24.21
CA MET A 258 -26.31 -8.32 24.46
C MET A 258 -27.27 -8.73 23.33
N HIS A 259 -28.06 -9.78 23.58
CA HIS A 259 -29.22 -10.19 22.77
C HIS A 259 -30.42 -9.29 23.03
#